data_fbaae50c8fa021a671bfd56a5a343e93
#
_entry.id   fbaae50c8fa021a671bfd56a5a343e93
#
_cell.length_a   1.000
_cell.length_b   1.000
_cell.length_c   1.000
_cell.angle_alpha   90.00
_cell.angle_beta   90.00
_cell.angle_gamma   90.00
#
_symmetry.space_group_name_H-M   'P 1'
#
loop_
_entity.id
_entity.type
_entity.pdbx_description
1 polymer ?
#
loop_
_entity_poly.entity_id
_entity_poly.type
_entity_poly.pdbx_seq_one_letter_code
_entity_poly.pdbx_strand_id
1 'polypeptide(L)'
;MTLRAANGSSAAAIAGHVTMAMAAAAGFTPLRAERARASLAQALGACTGAVELDLAAEPGVLTARIRAAPEQLAAMGRLLAELSPERVDDRLELRFVRPQLDVV
;
A
#
# COMPACT_ATOMS: atom_id res chain seq x y z
N MET A 1 -3.15 -11.24 -0.58
CA MET A 1 -4.49 -10.99 -0.02
C MET A 1 -5.15 -9.86 -0.77
N THR A 2 -6.39 -10.03 -1.17
CA THR A 2 -7.12 -9.06 -1.97
C THR A 2 -8.29 -8.49 -1.17
N LEU A 3 -8.39 -7.15 -1.14
CA LEU A 3 -9.48 -6.42 -0.53
C LEU A 3 -10.22 -5.63 -1.60
N ARG A 4 -11.54 -5.67 -1.56
CA ARG A 4 -12.39 -4.85 -2.43
C ARG A 4 -13.33 -4.03 -1.57
N ALA A 5 -13.49 -2.76 -1.91
CA ALA A 5 -14.39 -1.88 -1.19
C ALA A 5 -15.08 -0.91 -2.14
N ALA A 6 -16.28 -0.47 -1.75
CA ALA A 6 -17.05 0.50 -2.51
C ALA A 6 -16.43 1.90 -2.49
N ASN A 7 -15.62 2.19 -1.47
CA ASN A 7 -14.89 3.45 -1.35
C ASN A 7 -13.57 3.25 -0.62
N GLY A 8 -12.68 4.21 -0.79
CA GLY A 8 -11.34 4.13 -0.24
C GLY A 8 -11.31 4.23 1.29
N SER A 9 -12.24 4.94 1.91
CA SER A 9 -12.28 5.06 3.37
C SER A 9 -12.51 3.72 4.06
N SER A 10 -13.43 2.92 3.52
CA SER A 10 -13.68 1.56 4.02
C SER A 10 -12.47 0.66 3.80
N ALA A 11 -11.83 0.76 2.64
CA ALA A 11 -10.63 0.01 2.33
C ALA A 11 -9.48 0.39 3.26
N ALA A 12 -9.31 1.67 3.57
CA ALA A 12 -8.24 2.16 4.43
C ALA A 12 -8.32 1.58 5.84
N ALA A 13 -9.53 1.50 6.40
CA ALA A 13 -9.74 0.95 7.74
C ALA A 13 -9.31 -0.51 7.83
N ILE A 14 -9.70 -1.32 6.85
CA ILE A 14 -9.37 -2.74 6.82
C ILE A 14 -7.89 -2.94 6.46
N ALA A 15 -7.42 -2.21 5.46
CA ALA A 15 -6.04 -2.31 4.98
C ALA A 15 -5.02 -1.99 6.07
N GLY A 16 -5.36 -1.10 7.00
CA GLY A 16 -4.49 -0.76 8.11
C GLY A 16 -4.07 -1.98 8.93
N HIS A 17 -5.03 -2.78 9.33
CA HIS A 17 -4.74 -3.99 10.12
C HIS A 17 -3.99 -5.03 9.31
N VAL A 18 -4.40 -5.26 8.07
CA VAL A 18 -3.77 -6.26 7.20
C VAL A 18 -2.34 -5.87 6.87
N THR A 19 -2.10 -4.59 6.56
CA THR A 19 -0.76 -4.09 6.25
C THR A 19 0.19 -4.29 7.41
N MET A 20 -0.24 -3.98 8.63
CA MET A 20 0.58 -4.18 9.83
C MET A 20 0.96 -5.65 10.01
N ALA A 21 0.00 -6.55 9.90
CA ALA A 21 0.23 -7.98 10.04
C ALA A 21 1.18 -8.52 8.97
N MET A 22 0.97 -8.14 7.71
CA MET A 22 1.78 -8.62 6.60
C MET A 22 3.20 -8.03 6.64
N ALA A 23 3.33 -6.77 7.03
CA ALA A 23 4.64 -6.14 7.18
C ALA A 23 5.45 -6.82 8.30
N ALA A 24 4.81 -7.14 9.42
CA ALA A 24 5.45 -7.89 10.49
C ALA A 24 5.92 -9.27 10.00
N ALA A 25 5.08 -9.97 9.25
CA ALA A 25 5.43 -11.26 8.67
C ALA A 25 6.59 -11.16 7.67
N ALA A 26 6.71 -10.04 6.95
CA ALA A 26 7.81 -9.77 6.04
C ALA A 26 9.11 -9.37 6.76
N GLY A 27 9.08 -9.20 8.07
CA GLY A 27 10.25 -8.85 8.88
C GLY A 27 10.47 -7.35 9.05
N PHE A 28 9.46 -6.54 8.81
CA PHE A 28 9.55 -5.09 9.02
C PHE A 28 9.53 -4.77 10.51
N THR A 29 10.27 -3.73 10.89
CA THR A 29 10.17 -3.18 12.24
C THR A 29 8.79 -2.54 12.44
N PRO A 30 8.32 -2.38 13.70
CA PRO A 30 7.04 -1.71 13.95
C PRO A 30 6.96 -0.31 13.35
N LEU A 31 8.05 0.45 13.38
CA LEU A 31 8.07 1.79 12.80
C LEU A 31 7.88 1.75 11.27
N ARG A 32 8.55 0.84 10.59
CA ARG A 32 8.42 0.72 9.14
C ARG A 32 7.07 0.16 8.72
N ALA A 33 6.54 -0.78 9.49
CA ALA A 33 5.20 -1.29 9.28
C ALA A 33 4.16 -0.16 9.42
N GLU A 34 4.31 0.69 10.43
CA GLU A 34 3.43 1.85 10.63
C GLU A 34 3.53 2.86 9.48
N ARG A 35 4.73 3.09 8.95
CA ARG A 35 4.91 3.98 7.79
C ARG A 35 4.21 3.44 6.55
N ALA A 36 4.33 2.14 6.30
CA ALA A 36 3.63 1.50 5.18
C ALA A 36 2.12 1.61 5.35
N ARG A 37 1.62 1.32 6.55
CA ARG A 37 0.21 1.45 6.88
C ARG A 37 -0.29 2.88 6.65
N ALA A 38 0.43 3.87 7.16
CA ALA A 38 0.04 5.26 7.06
C ALA A 38 0.00 5.73 5.59
N SER A 39 0.98 5.33 4.79
CA SER A 39 1.02 5.67 3.37
C SER A 39 -0.15 5.09 2.61
N LEU A 40 -0.45 3.80 2.82
CA LEU A 40 -1.58 3.14 2.17
C LEU A 40 -2.91 3.72 2.64
N ALA A 41 -3.06 3.97 3.93
CA ALA A 41 -4.29 4.55 4.47
C ALA A 41 -4.55 5.95 3.91
N GLN A 42 -3.51 6.77 3.78
CA GLN A 42 -3.63 8.10 3.20
C GLN A 42 -4.07 8.04 1.74
N ALA A 43 -3.44 7.18 0.95
CA ALA A 43 -3.78 7.03 -0.46
C ALA A 43 -5.20 6.50 -0.65
N LEU A 44 -5.56 5.46 0.07
CA LEU A 44 -6.90 4.87 -0.02
C LEU A 44 -7.97 5.83 0.48
N GLY A 45 -7.69 6.58 1.55
CA GLY A 45 -8.61 7.57 2.09
C GLY A 45 -8.94 8.69 1.11
N ALA A 46 -8.05 8.98 0.18
CA ALA A 46 -8.27 9.98 -0.86
C ALA A 46 -9.12 9.45 -2.03
N CYS A 47 -9.36 8.14 -2.09
CA CYS A 47 -10.14 7.51 -3.15
C CYS A 47 -11.61 7.51 -2.78
N THR A 48 -12.46 8.14 -3.59
CA THR A 48 -13.89 8.24 -3.33
C THR A 48 -14.71 7.15 -4.01
N GLY A 49 -14.14 6.47 -5.02
CA GLY A 49 -14.81 5.41 -5.76
C GLY A 49 -14.39 4.02 -5.30
N ALA A 50 -14.87 3.03 -6.03
CA ALA A 50 -14.52 1.65 -5.78
C ALA A 50 -13.01 1.43 -5.91
N VAL A 51 -12.46 0.62 -5.03
CA VAL A 51 -11.04 0.31 -5.01
C VAL A 51 -10.81 -1.16 -4.70
N GLU A 52 -9.79 -1.72 -5.34
CA GLU A 52 -9.30 -3.06 -5.05
C GLU A 52 -7.83 -2.96 -4.65
N LEU A 53 -7.50 -3.56 -3.53
CA LEU A 53 -6.13 -3.59 -3.01
C LEU A 53 -5.67 -5.04 -2.92
N ASP A 54 -4.54 -5.34 -3.53
CA ASP A 54 -3.89 -6.64 -3.42
C ASP A 54 -2.56 -6.47 -2.69
N LEU A 55 -2.41 -7.16 -1.57
CA LEU A 55 -1.21 -7.13 -0.74
C LEU A 55 -0.50 -8.48 -0.81
N ALA A 56 0.79 -8.45 -1.07
CA ALA A 56 1.64 -9.62 -1.06
C ALA A 56 2.88 -9.37 -0.22
N ALA A 57 3.24 -10.32 0.62
CA ALA A 57 4.42 -10.23 1.47
C ALA A 57 5.40 -11.34 1.16
N GLU A 58 6.66 -10.97 1.00
CA GLU A 58 7.79 -11.87 0.90
C GLU A 58 8.83 -11.43 1.93
N PRO A 59 9.82 -12.26 2.27
CA PRO A 59 10.84 -11.84 3.22
C PRO A 59 11.49 -10.52 2.80
N GLY A 60 11.31 -9.50 3.63
CA GLY A 60 11.88 -8.17 3.41
C GLY A 60 11.13 -7.29 2.42
N VAL A 61 10.02 -7.75 1.81
CA VAL A 61 9.29 -6.99 0.80
C VAL A 61 7.78 -7.08 1.02
N LEU A 62 7.13 -5.94 1.00
CA LEU A 62 5.68 -5.85 0.98
C LEU A 62 5.26 -5.12 -0.30
N THR A 63 4.47 -5.77 -1.13
CA THR A 63 3.98 -5.20 -2.38
C THR A 63 2.50 -4.90 -2.27
N ALA A 64 2.10 -3.69 -2.65
CA ALA A 64 0.71 -3.28 -2.70
C ALA A 64 0.33 -2.92 -4.13
N ARG A 65 -0.73 -3.51 -4.64
CA ARG A 65 -1.28 -3.19 -5.95
C ARG A 65 -2.69 -2.65 -5.77
N ILE A 66 -2.92 -1.45 -6.29
CA ILE A 66 -4.19 -0.76 -6.12
C ILE A 66 -4.84 -0.59 -7.48
N ARG A 67 -6.08 -1.04 -7.61
CA ARG A 67 -6.91 -0.79 -8.79
C ARG A 67 -8.04 0.15 -8.43
N ALA A 68 -8.23 1.18 -9.24
CA ALA A 68 -9.26 2.17 -9.10
C ALA A 68 -9.47 2.87 -10.44
N ALA A 69 -10.39 3.83 -10.49
CA ALA A 69 -10.58 4.65 -11.68
C ALA A 69 -9.29 5.42 -12.01
N PRO A 70 -9.00 5.69 -13.30
CA PRO A 70 -7.73 6.31 -13.70
C PRO A 70 -7.43 7.63 -12.99
N GLU A 71 -8.43 8.49 -12.81
CA GLU A 71 -8.26 9.76 -12.10
C GLU A 71 -7.93 9.55 -10.61
N GLN A 72 -8.45 8.50 -10.01
CA GLN A 72 -8.15 8.14 -8.62
C GLN A 72 -6.72 7.63 -8.51
N LEU A 73 -6.29 6.80 -9.44
CA LEU A 73 -4.91 6.30 -9.48
C LEU A 73 -3.92 7.44 -9.66
N ALA A 74 -4.23 8.41 -10.51
CA ALA A 74 -3.38 9.58 -10.71
C ALA A 74 -3.25 10.41 -9.42
N ALA A 75 -4.35 10.62 -8.70
CA ALA A 75 -4.36 11.34 -7.44
C ALA A 75 -3.54 10.59 -6.37
N MET A 76 -3.73 9.29 -6.26
CA MET A 76 -2.96 8.47 -5.31
C MET A 76 -1.47 8.47 -5.66
N GLY A 77 -1.12 8.40 -6.93
CA GLY A 77 0.26 8.47 -7.38
C GLY A 77 0.96 9.76 -6.97
N ARG A 78 0.24 10.88 -7.00
CA ARG A 78 0.77 12.16 -6.52
C ARG A 78 1.00 12.17 -5.01
N LEU A 79 0.07 11.62 -4.23
CA LEU A 79 0.20 11.52 -2.79
C LEU A 79 1.37 10.61 -2.38
N LEU A 80 1.64 9.59 -3.16
CA LEU A 80 2.65 8.58 -2.88
C LEU A 80 3.96 8.80 -3.66
N ALA A 81 4.15 9.98 -4.22
CA ALA A 81 5.29 10.26 -5.10
C ALA A 81 6.64 9.92 -4.47
N GLU A 82 6.79 10.13 -3.16
CA GLU A 82 8.03 9.83 -2.43
C GLU A 82 8.38 8.33 -2.44
N LEU A 83 7.39 7.47 -2.63
CA LEU A 83 7.57 6.03 -2.66
C LEU A 83 7.83 5.50 -4.07
N SER A 84 7.91 6.39 -5.06
CA SER A 84 8.14 6.05 -6.46
C SER A 84 7.18 4.96 -6.96
N PRO A 85 5.86 5.20 -6.88
CA PRO A 85 4.90 4.21 -7.31
C PRO A 85 5.00 3.95 -8.81
N GLU A 86 4.78 2.71 -9.21
CA GLU A 86 4.77 2.33 -10.61
C GLU A 86 3.33 2.24 -11.11
N ARG A 87 3.04 2.95 -12.19
CA ARG A 87 1.74 2.86 -12.86
C ARG A 87 1.82 1.80 -13.93
N VAL A 88 1.04 0.73 -13.78
CA VAL A 88 0.98 -0.36 -14.75
C VAL A 88 -0.47 -0.55 -15.17
N ASP A 89 -0.80 -0.19 -16.41
CA ASP A 89 -2.15 -0.30 -16.96
C ASP A 89 -3.20 0.37 -16.05
N ASP A 90 -4.05 -0.42 -15.42
CA ASP A 90 -5.17 0.03 -14.60
C ASP A 90 -4.88 -0.02 -13.10
N ARG A 91 -3.61 -0.16 -12.72
CA ARG A 91 -3.23 -0.30 -11.32
C ARG A 91 -2.00 0.53 -10.97
N LEU A 92 -1.90 0.83 -9.68
CA LEU A 92 -0.74 1.47 -9.09
C LEU A 92 -0.03 0.45 -8.21
N GLU A 93 1.25 0.26 -8.41
CA GLU A 93 2.05 -0.69 -7.65
C GLU A 93 3.04 0.03 -6.75
N LEU A 94 3.05 -0.35 -5.47
CA LEU A 94 3.96 0.17 -4.46
C LEU A 94 4.75 -1.00 -3.89
N ARG A 95 6.04 -0.79 -3.72
CA ARG A 95 6.92 -1.78 -3.11
C ARG A 95 7.59 -1.18 -1.89
N PHE A 96 7.32 -1.76 -0.73
CA PHE A 96 8.00 -1.41 0.50
C PHE A 96 9.09 -2.44 0.74
N VAL A 97 10.31 -2.00 0.91
CA VAL A 97 11.46 -2.87 1.07
C VAL A 97 12.07 -2.64 2.45
N ARG A 98 12.28 -3.71 3.18
CA ARG A 98 13.05 -3.66 4.42
C ARG A 98 14.48 -3.28 4.05
N PRO A 99 15.06 -2.23 4.63
CA PRO A 99 16.44 -1.95 4.38
C PRO A 99 17.27 -3.14 4.82
N GLN A 100 18.19 -3.53 3.97
CA GLN A 100 19.22 -4.44 4.39
C GLN A 100 19.93 -3.76 5.56
N LEU A 101 19.99 -4.46 6.67
CA LEU A 101 20.87 -4.05 7.72
C LEU A 101 22.23 -3.91 7.10
N ASP A 102 22.66 -2.67 6.98
CA ASP A 102 24.06 -2.44 6.78
C ASP A 102 24.73 -2.92 8.04
N VAL A 103 25.05 -4.17 8.01
CA VAL A 103 25.91 -4.71 9.03
C VAL A 103 27.27 -4.14 8.74
N VAL A 104 27.46 -3.14 9.43
CA VAL A 104 28.80 -2.64 9.47
C VAL A 104 29.59 -3.56 10.34
#